data_6c11cc319c72f28ada4e7ffda3c06c60
#
_entry.id   6c11cc319c72f28ada4e7ffda3c06c60
#
_cell.length_a   1.000
_cell.length_b   1.000
_cell.length_c   1.000
_cell.angle_alpha   90.00
_cell.angle_beta   90.00
_cell.angle_gamma   90.00
#
_symmetry.space_group_name_H-M   'P 1'
#
loop_
_entity.id
_entity.type
_entity.pdbx_description
1 polymer ?
#
loop_
_entity_poly.entity_id
_entity_poly.type
_entity_poly.pdbx_seq_one_letter_code
_entity_poly.pdbx_strand_id
1 'polypeptide(L)'
;MKNQDNLSQTIQSTARSQSDGSSEPGNRPQPNTRRLGTACVLAASLCFSTGGLLMKLIPWNPLAINGARNVIAALVIGLYILVTRHKLKFNPTVLVGALSMAGVTTLYSVANKLTTAGNTIILQYTAPIWIVILMFLFFGQKPDKTALISILIVFAGILCFFFEGLSTGKWLGDLLALLSGIFYAGVFMLNSFEKDDALSSVFFGQLACGIFLSPLVLRESVFTAPVLLAVFVLGAVQVGLAYIFFTTGTKYTDPVTASIINALEPILNPILVAVFYGAMLGRLSLVGAVIVLAGILYYNLHGKR
;
A
#
# COMPACT_ATOMS: atom_id res chain seq x y z
N MET A 1 -8.23 55.08 -22.29
CA MET A 1 -9.31 54.13 -22.56
C MET A 1 -8.87 52.87 -23.32
N LYS A 2 -7.84 52.82 -24.15
CA LYS A 2 -7.40 51.63 -24.90
C LYS A 2 -6.69 50.52 -24.06
N ASN A 3 -6.21 50.81 -22.85
CA ASN A 3 -5.49 49.81 -22.01
C ASN A 3 -6.37 48.98 -21.10
N GLN A 4 -7.60 49.39 -20.84
CA GLN A 4 -8.54 48.62 -20.00
C GLN A 4 -9.27 47.55 -20.81
N ASP A 5 -9.49 47.78 -22.10
CA ASP A 5 -10.15 46.81 -22.96
C ASP A 5 -9.28 45.58 -23.27
N ASN A 6 -7.96 45.79 -23.39
CA ASN A 6 -7.02 44.68 -23.60
C ASN A 6 -6.84 43.81 -22.37
N LEU A 7 -6.91 44.39 -21.16
CA LEU A 7 -6.81 43.62 -19.91
C LEU A 7 -8.05 42.75 -19.67
N SER A 8 -9.23 43.31 -19.97
CA SER A 8 -10.50 42.59 -19.87
C SER A 8 -10.62 41.44 -20.87
N GLN A 9 -10.12 41.63 -22.10
CA GLN A 9 -10.09 40.56 -23.11
C GLN A 9 -9.09 39.45 -22.74
N THR A 10 -7.95 39.76 -22.17
CA THR A 10 -6.96 38.77 -21.69
C THR A 10 -7.50 37.98 -20.48
N ILE A 11 -8.17 38.67 -19.56
CA ILE A 11 -8.80 37.98 -18.39
C ILE A 11 -9.96 37.09 -18.84
N GLN A 12 -10.78 37.51 -19.83
CA GLN A 12 -11.87 36.68 -20.35
C GLN A 12 -11.35 35.51 -21.19
N SER A 13 -10.25 35.67 -21.95
CA SER A 13 -9.64 34.56 -22.68
C SER A 13 -9.01 33.53 -21.74
N THR A 14 -8.38 33.96 -20.65
CA THR A 14 -7.80 33.07 -19.62
C THR A 14 -8.90 32.37 -18.80
N ALA A 15 -9.99 33.05 -18.47
CA ALA A 15 -11.14 32.46 -17.80
C ALA A 15 -11.92 31.47 -18.69
N ARG A 16 -11.98 31.72 -20.00
CA ARG A 16 -12.59 30.78 -20.98
C ARG A 16 -11.73 29.53 -21.16
N SER A 17 -10.40 29.65 -21.16
CA SER A 17 -9.49 28.51 -21.22
C SER A 17 -9.50 27.65 -19.93
N GLN A 18 -9.94 28.19 -18.80
CA GLN A 18 -10.13 27.45 -17.55
C GLN A 18 -11.55 26.85 -17.38
N SER A 19 -12.56 27.34 -18.13
CA SER A 19 -13.92 26.80 -18.09
C SER A 19 -14.16 25.67 -19.12
N ASP A 20 -13.37 25.60 -20.18
CA ASP A 20 -13.34 24.47 -21.12
C ASP A 20 -12.37 23.39 -20.64
N GLY A 21 -12.59 22.89 -19.42
CA GLY A 21 -12.06 21.60 -18.91
C GLY A 21 -12.67 20.41 -19.65
N SER A 22 -12.83 20.48 -20.97
CA SER A 22 -12.97 19.34 -21.84
C SER A 22 -11.59 18.69 -21.93
N SER A 23 -11.36 17.66 -21.11
CA SER A 23 -10.33 16.65 -21.31
C SER A 23 -10.25 16.34 -22.81
N GLU A 24 -9.11 16.73 -23.43
CA GLU A 24 -8.81 16.35 -24.80
C GLU A 24 -9.05 14.84 -24.97
N PRO A 25 -9.76 14.39 -26.03
CA PRO A 25 -10.01 12.97 -26.25
C PRO A 25 -8.79 12.23 -26.80
N GLY A 26 -7.55 12.69 -26.49
CA GLY A 26 -6.32 12.31 -27.17
C GLY A 26 -5.41 11.32 -26.45
N ASN A 27 -5.65 10.92 -25.20
CA ASN A 27 -4.67 10.04 -24.54
C ASN A 27 -5.30 8.94 -23.65
N ARG A 28 -6.31 8.25 -24.17
CA ARG A 28 -6.68 6.96 -23.56
C ARG A 28 -5.60 5.94 -23.90
N PRO A 29 -4.97 5.28 -22.90
CA PRO A 29 -3.99 4.23 -23.17
C PRO A 29 -4.57 3.23 -24.17
N GLN A 30 -3.78 2.82 -25.15
CA GLN A 30 -4.22 1.84 -26.15
C GLN A 30 -4.70 0.57 -25.44
N PRO A 31 -5.69 -0.16 -25.97
CA PRO A 31 -6.30 -1.34 -25.31
C PRO A 31 -5.27 -2.36 -24.83
N ASN A 32 -4.17 -2.54 -25.55
CA ASN A 32 -3.08 -3.44 -25.19
C ASN A 32 -2.30 -2.94 -23.95
N THR A 33 -2.08 -1.62 -23.85
CA THR A 33 -1.36 -1.01 -22.71
C THR A 33 -2.17 -1.11 -21.42
N ARG A 34 -3.49 -0.93 -21.51
CA ARG A 34 -4.39 -1.09 -20.37
C ARG A 34 -4.45 -2.54 -19.88
N ARG A 35 -4.50 -3.53 -20.80
CA ARG A 35 -4.44 -4.96 -20.45
C ARG A 35 -3.12 -5.29 -19.74
N LEU A 36 -2.00 -4.78 -20.24
CA LEU A 36 -0.70 -4.95 -19.59
C LEU A 36 -0.68 -4.36 -18.19
N GLY A 37 -1.18 -3.13 -18.02
CA GLY A 37 -1.31 -2.50 -16.71
C GLY A 37 -2.12 -3.33 -15.72
N THR A 38 -3.31 -3.79 -16.14
CA THR A 38 -4.18 -4.67 -15.34
C THR A 38 -3.48 -5.98 -14.96
N ALA A 39 -2.77 -6.62 -15.91
CA ALA A 39 -2.03 -7.84 -15.66
C ALA A 39 -0.88 -7.63 -14.66
N CYS A 40 -0.17 -6.50 -14.74
CA CYS A 40 0.88 -6.15 -13.80
C CYS A 40 0.30 -5.92 -12.38
N VAL A 41 -0.81 -5.20 -12.23
CA VAL A 41 -1.45 -5.01 -10.91
C VAL A 41 -1.94 -6.35 -10.34
N LEU A 42 -2.49 -7.23 -11.18
CA LEU A 42 -2.91 -8.57 -10.75
C LEU A 42 -1.70 -9.39 -10.28
N ALA A 43 -0.61 -9.39 -11.04
CA ALA A 43 0.63 -10.08 -10.65
C ALA A 43 1.19 -9.54 -9.33
N ALA A 44 1.17 -8.21 -9.13
CA ALA A 44 1.57 -7.59 -7.88
C ALA A 44 0.71 -8.08 -6.70
N SER A 45 -0.62 -8.08 -6.86
CA SER A 45 -1.56 -8.52 -5.83
C SER A 45 -1.37 -9.99 -5.44
N LEU A 46 -1.14 -10.86 -6.42
CA LEU A 46 -0.82 -12.28 -6.17
C LEU A 46 0.51 -12.43 -5.41
N CYS A 47 1.55 -11.68 -5.79
CA CYS A 47 2.83 -11.69 -5.08
C CYS A 47 2.65 -11.20 -3.64
N PHE A 48 1.97 -10.07 -3.42
CA PHE A 48 1.71 -9.52 -2.09
C PHE A 48 0.95 -10.50 -1.20
N SER A 49 -0.01 -11.24 -1.73
CA SER A 49 -0.84 -12.21 -0.99
C SER A 49 -0.03 -13.32 -0.30
N THR A 50 1.19 -13.61 -0.75
CA THR A 50 2.06 -14.64 -0.15
C THR A 50 2.73 -14.18 1.15
N GLY A 51 2.69 -12.87 1.46
CA GLY A 51 3.47 -12.26 2.54
C GLY A 51 3.15 -12.82 3.91
N GLY A 52 1.87 -12.95 4.26
CA GLY A 52 1.44 -13.47 5.56
C GLY A 52 1.88 -14.91 5.79
N LEU A 53 1.74 -15.77 4.78
CA LEU A 53 2.17 -17.16 4.83
C LEU A 53 3.69 -17.27 5.03
N LEU A 54 4.47 -16.63 4.16
CA LEU A 54 5.93 -16.69 4.21
C LEU A 54 6.50 -16.16 5.53
N MET A 55 5.94 -15.07 6.07
CA MET A 55 6.36 -14.53 7.36
C MET A 55 6.08 -15.49 8.52
N LYS A 56 5.00 -16.28 8.48
CA LYS A 56 4.69 -17.28 9.51
C LYS A 56 5.64 -18.48 9.46
N LEU A 57 6.15 -18.83 8.27
CA LEU A 57 7.10 -19.94 8.09
C LEU A 57 8.52 -19.62 8.61
N ILE A 58 8.87 -18.33 8.78
CA ILE A 58 10.20 -17.92 9.21
C ILE A 58 10.20 -17.74 10.73
N PRO A 59 10.96 -18.53 11.52
CA PRO A 59 10.94 -18.47 12.98
C PRO A 59 11.85 -17.36 13.55
N TRP A 60 12.17 -16.34 12.76
CA TRP A 60 13.03 -15.23 13.15
C TRP A 60 12.25 -14.10 13.83
N ASN A 61 12.98 -13.23 14.49
CA ASN A 61 12.45 -11.94 14.96
C ASN A 61 11.87 -11.14 13.79
N PRO A 62 10.69 -10.51 13.95
CA PRO A 62 10.03 -9.78 12.85
C PRO A 62 10.89 -8.65 12.27
N LEU A 63 11.74 -8.01 13.06
CA LEU A 63 12.64 -6.96 12.57
C LEU A 63 13.81 -7.57 11.77
N ALA A 64 14.32 -8.74 12.17
CA ALA A 64 15.32 -9.48 11.39
C ALA A 64 14.75 -9.90 10.02
N ILE A 65 13.53 -10.46 10.00
CA ILE A 65 12.83 -10.78 8.75
C ILE A 65 12.69 -9.52 7.89
N ASN A 66 12.25 -8.40 8.50
CA ASN A 66 12.08 -7.14 7.77
C ASN A 66 13.40 -6.64 7.19
N GLY A 67 14.48 -6.69 7.95
CA GLY A 67 15.83 -6.34 7.48
C GLY A 67 16.26 -7.19 6.28
N ALA A 68 16.25 -8.52 6.43
CA ALA A 68 16.67 -9.46 5.40
C ALA A 68 15.87 -9.32 4.09
N ARG A 69 14.54 -9.32 4.18
CA ARG A 69 13.68 -9.19 3.00
C ARG A 69 13.86 -7.86 2.27
N ASN A 70 14.08 -6.77 3.03
CA ASN A 70 14.23 -5.44 2.45
C ASN A 70 15.60 -5.24 1.79
N VAL A 71 16.68 -5.89 2.26
CA VAL A 71 17.95 -5.97 1.52
C VAL A 71 17.72 -6.64 0.16
N ILE A 72 17.08 -7.81 0.15
CA ILE A 72 16.81 -8.55 -1.08
C ILE A 72 15.91 -7.73 -2.01
N ALA A 73 14.85 -7.12 -1.49
CA ALA A 73 13.95 -6.27 -2.26
C ALA A 73 14.67 -5.06 -2.86
N ALA A 74 15.51 -4.38 -2.08
CA ALA A 74 16.31 -3.25 -2.55
C ALA A 74 17.28 -3.67 -3.67
N LEU A 75 17.88 -4.86 -3.58
CA LEU A 75 18.73 -5.40 -4.65
C LEU A 75 17.93 -5.67 -5.93
N VAL A 76 16.75 -6.29 -5.81
CA VAL A 76 15.87 -6.57 -6.98
C VAL A 76 15.38 -5.27 -7.63
N ILE A 77 14.89 -4.33 -6.82
CA ILE A 77 14.41 -3.03 -7.33
C ILE A 77 15.59 -2.22 -7.88
N GLY A 78 16.74 -2.23 -7.21
CA GLY A 78 17.96 -1.58 -7.68
C GLY A 78 18.43 -2.12 -9.03
N LEU A 79 18.43 -3.44 -9.20
CA LEU A 79 18.73 -4.07 -10.49
C LEU A 79 17.73 -3.63 -11.59
N TYR A 80 16.44 -3.58 -11.27
CA TYR A 80 15.42 -3.09 -12.19
C TYR A 80 15.68 -1.62 -12.58
N ILE A 81 16.02 -0.76 -11.61
CA ILE A 81 16.37 0.66 -11.84
C ILE A 81 17.58 0.79 -12.77
N LEU A 82 18.62 -0.03 -12.56
CA LEU A 82 19.82 -0.04 -13.40
C LEU A 82 19.51 -0.49 -14.83
N VAL A 83 18.76 -1.58 -14.99
CA VAL A 83 18.40 -2.14 -16.31
C VAL A 83 17.50 -1.17 -17.08
N THR A 84 16.53 -0.55 -16.43
CA THR A 84 15.60 0.38 -17.06
C THR A 84 16.17 1.80 -17.19
N ARG A 85 17.37 2.04 -16.62
CA ARG A 85 18.02 3.36 -16.55
C ARG A 85 17.10 4.42 -15.93
N HIS A 86 16.25 4.01 -14.97
CA HIS A 86 15.36 4.92 -14.27
C HIS A 86 16.16 5.91 -13.43
N LYS A 87 15.88 7.22 -13.61
CA LYS A 87 16.57 8.26 -12.84
C LYS A 87 15.94 8.38 -11.46
N LEU A 88 16.69 7.98 -10.43
CA LEU A 88 16.28 8.18 -9.05
C LEU A 88 16.11 9.67 -8.75
N LYS A 89 14.98 10.01 -8.13
CA LYS A 89 14.75 11.35 -7.59
C LYS A 89 15.06 11.34 -6.10
N PHE A 90 15.66 12.44 -5.63
CA PHE A 90 15.91 12.66 -4.22
C PHE A 90 15.42 14.06 -3.85
N ASN A 91 14.26 14.12 -3.21
CA ASN A 91 13.62 15.36 -2.77
C ASN A 91 12.82 15.10 -1.48
N PRO A 92 12.35 16.13 -0.75
CA PRO A 92 11.61 15.95 0.49
C PRO A 92 10.40 15.04 0.37
N THR A 93 9.66 15.08 -0.75
CA THR A 93 8.49 14.22 -0.99
C THR A 93 8.89 12.75 -1.05
N VAL A 94 9.94 12.43 -1.81
CA VAL A 94 10.50 11.07 -1.89
C VAL A 94 11.01 10.60 -0.53
N LEU A 95 11.64 11.48 0.27
CA LEU A 95 12.12 11.13 1.61
C LEU A 95 10.96 10.79 2.56
N VAL A 96 9.89 11.59 2.55
CA VAL A 96 8.68 11.29 3.35
C VAL A 96 8.01 10.00 2.85
N GLY A 97 7.99 9.74 1.54
CA GLY A 97 7.54 8.49 0.95
C GLY A 97 8.37 7.29 1.42
N ALA A 98 9.70 7.44 1.45
CA ALA A 98 10.61 6.41 1.94
C ALA A 98 10.41 6.12 3.44
N LEU A 99 10.21 7.15 4.26
CA LEU A 99 9.88 6.99 5.68
C LEU A 99 8.53 6.31 5.88
N SER A 100 7.52 6.69 5.10
CA SER A 100 6.22 6.03 5.10
C SER A 100 6.35 4.56 4.72
N MET A 101 7.13 4.25 3.70
CA MET A 101 7.39 2.87 3.27
C MET A 101 8.13 2.06 4.33
N ALA A 102 9.14 2.64 4.98
CA ALA A 102 9.85 2.01 6.10
C ALA A 102 8.91 1.73 7.28
N GLY A 103 8.02 2.66 7.60
CA GLY A 103 6.98 2.50 8.62
C GLY A 103 6.03 1.36 8.29
N VAL A 104 5.49 1.36 7.07
CA VAL A 104 4.60 0.27 6.59
C VAL A 104 5.24 -1.09 6.78
N THR A 105 6.43 -1.31 6.20
CA THR A 105 7.05 -2.63 6.19
C THR A 105 7.43 -3.11 7.58
N THR A 106 7.90 -2.20 8.44
CA THR A 106 8.31 -2.51 9.81
C THR A 106 7.11 -2.84 10.69
N LEU A 107 6.10 -1.98 10.71
CA LEU A 107 4.89 -2.20 11.52
C LEU A 107 4.12 -3.45 11.06
N TYR A 108 3.99 -3.66 9.74
CA TYR A 108 3.41 -4.87 9.18
C TYR A 108 4.14 -6.14 9.65
N SER A 109 5.47 -6.12 9.61
CA SER A 109 6.27 -7.29 10.01
C SER A 109 6.07 -7.64 11.48
N VAL A 110 6.09 -6.64 12.35
CA VAL A 110 5.88 -6.83 13.78
C VAL A 110 4.44 -7.26 14.07
N ALA A 111 3.46 -6.59 13.49
CA ALA A 111 2.05 -6.92 13.64
C ALA A 111 1.75 -8.36 13.22
N ASN A 112 2.27 -8.80 12.07
CA ASN A 112 2.06 -10.16 11.56
C ASN A 112 2.55 -11.26 12.51
N LYS A 113 3.55 -10.98 13.34
CA LYS A 113 4.03 -11.91 14.38
C LYS A 113 3.22 -11.83 15.67
N LEU A 114 2.69 -10.66 16.01
CA LEU A 114 1.93 -10.45 17.25
C LEU A 114 0.45 -10.81 17.14
N THR A 115 -0.13 -10.70 15.93
CA THR A 115 -1.52 -11.10 15.67
C THR A 115 -1.61 -12.13 14.54
N THR A 116 -2.77 -12.27 13.91
CA THR A 116 -2.91 -13.15 12.74
C THR A 116 -2.53 -12.43 11.46
N ALA A 117 -2.06 -13.19 10.46
CA ALA A 117 -1.77 -12.61 9.15
C ALA A 117 -3.01 -11.96 8.51
N GLY A 118 -4.19 -12.57 8.73
CA GLY A 118 -5.46 -12.02 8.26
C GLY A 118 -5.81 -10.70 8.93
N ASN A 119 -5.70 -10.60 10.27
CA ASN A 119 -5.93 -9.34 10.98
C ASN A 119 -4.97 -8.26 10.45
N THR A 120 -3.70 -8.60 10.33
CA THR A 120 -2.66 -7.65 9.90
C THR A 120 -2.99 -7.05 8.54
N ILE A 121 -3.33 -7.88 7.55
CA ILE A 121 -3.57 -7.38 6.19
C ILE A 121 -4.88 -6.59 6.10
N ILE A 122 -5.95 -7.03 6.74
CA ILE A 122 -7.24 -6.34 6.67
C ILE A 122 -7.17 -4.98 7.37
N LEU A 123 -6.52 -4.90 8.53
CA LEU A 123 -6.34 -3.63 9.24
C LEU A 123 -5.40 -2.67 8.49
N GLN A 124 -4.36 -3.17 7.82
CA GLN A 124 -3.53 -2.35 6.94
C GLN A 124 -4.32 -1.81 5.74
N TYR A 125 -5.24 -2.59 5.19
CA TYR A 125 -6.09 -2.17 4.06
C TYR A 125 -7.17 -1.15 4.43
N THR A 126 -7.23 -0.70 5.68
CA THR A 126 -7.99 0.52 6.04
C THR A 126 -7.35 1.81 5.51
N ALA A 127 -6.18 1.75 4.85
CA ALA A 127 -5.46 2.88 4.28
C ALA A 127 -6.34 3.87 3.47
N PRO A 128 -7.30 3.47 2.60
CA PRO A 128 -8.16 4.43 1.90
C PRO A 128 -8.94 5.36 2.82
N ILE A 129 -9.35 4.87 3.99
CA ILE A 129 -10.06 5.66 4.99
C ILE A 129 -9.11 6.68 5.65
N TRP A 130 -7.88 6.26 5.93
CA TRP A 130 -6.85 7.15 6.45
C TRP A 130 -6.46 8.24 5.45
N ILE A 131 -6.46 7.95 4.14
CA ILE A 131 -6.24 8.97 3.10
C ILE A 131 -7.29 10.08 3.24
N VAL A 132 -8.57 9.74 3.37
CA VAL A 132 -9.65 10.73 3.54
C VAL A 132 -9.45 11.57 4.79
N ILE A 133 -9.09 10.94 5.92
CA ILE A 133 -8.86 11.62 7.20
C ILE A 133 -7.64 12.56 7.09
N LEU A 134 -6.53 12.08 6.53
CA LEU A 134 -5.31 12.88 6.37
C LEU A 134 -5.51 14.04 5.40
N MET A 135 -6.24 13.84 4.30
CA MET A 135 -6.60 14.91 3.36
C MET A 135 -7.46 16.00 4.02
N PHE A 136 -8.35 15.61 4.90
CA PHE A 136 -9.11 16.58 5.70
C PHE A 136 -8.21 17.34 6.68
N LEU A 137 -7.35 16.63 7.43
CA LEU A 137 -6.51 17.23 8.48
C LEU A 137 -5.42 18.16 7.91
N PHE A 138 -4.74 17.75 6.83
CA PHE A 138 -3.60 18.48 6.30
C PHE A 138 -3.95 19.44 5.17
N PHE A 139 -4.99 19.16 4.40
CA PHE A 139 -5.37 19.97 3.23
C PHE A 139 -6.74 20.62 3.36
N GLY A 140 -7.45 20.42 4.48
CA GLY A 140 -8.78 20.99 4.71
C GLY A 140 -9.87 20.47 3.76
N GLN A 141 -9.60 19.39 3.02
CA GLN A 141 -10.55 18.80 2.08
C GLN A 141 -11.65 18.07 2.86
N LYS A 142 -12.85 18.66 2.87
CA LYS A 142 -13.98 18.08 3.59
C LYS A 142 -14.40 16.75 2.94
N PRO A 143 -14.51 15.66 3.74
CA PRO A 143 -15.00 14.39 3.24
C PRO A 143 -16.46 14.54 2.77
N ASP A 144 -16.79 13.89 1.67
CA ASP A 144 -18.17 13.79 1.22
C ASP A 144 -18.98 12.79 2.06
N LYS A 145 -20.31 12.73 1.83
CA LYS A 145 -21.19 11.83 2.59
C LYS A 145 -20.79 10.35 2.44
N THR A 146 -20.31 9.96 1.26
CA THR A 146 -19.86 8.59 0.99
C THR A 146 -18.63 8.24 1.80
N ALA A 147 -17.66 9.16 1.87
CA ALA A 147 -16.47 8.99 2.69
C ALA A 147 -16.82 8.86 4.18
N LEU A 148 -17.71 9.71 4.70
CA LEU A 148 -18.15 9.66 6.11
C LEU A 148 -18.84 8.33 6.43
N ILE A 149 -19.75 7.84 5.57
CA ILE A 149 -20.43 6.56 5.76
C ILE A 149 -19.40 5.42 5.74
N SER A 150 -18.46 5.44 4.79
CA SER A 150 -17.40 4.43 4.70
C SER A 150 -16.51 4.41 5.94
N ILE A 151 -16.13 5.58 6.45
CA ILE A 151 -15.37 5.72 7.70
C ILE A 151 -16.12 5.04 8.86
N LEU A 152 -17.41 5.33 9.04
CA LEU A 152 -18.20 4.73 10.11
C LEU A 152 -18.29 3.20 9.97
N ILE A 153 -18.53 2.69 8.76
CA ILE A 153 -18.58 1.23 8.50
C ILE A 153 -17.23 0.59 8.84
N VAL A 154 -16.12 1.16 8.36
CA VAL A 154 -14.78 0.62 8.59
C VAL A 154 -14.42 0.66 10.07
N PHE A 155 -14.73 1.74 10.79
CA PHE A 155 -14.50 1.79 12.24
C PHE A 155 -15.30 0.75 13.02
N ALA A 156 -16.56 0.48 12.62
CA ALA A 156 -17.33 -0.61 13.23
C ALA A 156 -16.65 -1.98 13.01
N GLY A 157 -16.10 -2.23 11.83
CA GLY A 157 -15.32 -3.44 11.56
C GLY A 157 -14.02 -3.51 12.37
N ILE A 158 -13.28 -2.39 12.48
CA ILE A 158 -12.06 -2.31 13.30
C ILE A 158 -12.35 -2.68 14.76
N LEU A 159 -13.47 -2.23 15.34
CA LEU A 159 -13.85 -2.57 16.71
C LEU A 159 -13.99 -4.09 16.90
N CYS A 160 -14.50 -4.84 15.90
CA CYS A 160 -14.58 -6.29 15.98
C CYS A 160 -13.19 -6.93 16.18
N PHE A 161 -12.17 -6.46 15.44
CA PHE A 161 -10.79 -6.95 15.60
C PHE A 161 -10.24 -6.63 17.00
N PHE A 162 -10.42 -5.40 17.49
CA PHE A 162 -9.92 -5.01 18.80
C PHE A 162 -10.59 -5.76 19.93
N PHE A 163 -11.91 -5.98 19.89
CA PHE A 163 -12.60 -6.76 20.92
C PHE A 163 -12.11 -8.20 20.95
N GLU A 164 -11.89 -8.83 19.80
CA GLU A 164 -11.32 -10.17 19.75
C GLU A 164 -9.83 -10.16 20.16
N GLY A 165 -9.07 -9.16 19.72
CA GLY A 165 -7.67 -8.96 20.08
C GLY A 165 -7.47 -8.79 21.59
N LEU A 166 -8.34 -8.04 22.27
CA LEU A 166 -8.34 -7.89 23.73
C LEU A 166 -8.59 -9.23 24.41
N SER A 167 -9.59 -9.97 23.97
CA SER A 167 -9.94 -11.29 24.56
C SER A 167 -8.84 -12.34 24.36
N THR A 168 -8.05 -12.25 23.31
CA THR A 168 -6.96 -13.17 22.94
C THR A 168 -5.57 -12.67 23.30
N GLY A 169 -5.43 -11.46 23.84
CA GLY A 169 -4.14 -10.80 24.14
C GLY A 169 -3.38 -10.31 22.92
N LYS A 170 -4.01 -10.21 21.74
CA LYS A 170 -3.38 -9.83 20.46
C LYS A 170 -3.60 -8.37 20.06
N TRP A 171 -4.24 -7.58 20.88
CA TRP A 171 -4.63 -6.20 20.60
C TRP A 171 -3.46 -5.29 20.15
N LEU A 172 -2.24 -5.53 20.70
CA LEU A 172 -1.06 -4.76 20.31
C LEU A 172 -0.68 -5.01 18.84
N GLY A 173 -0.78 -6.26 18.38
CA GLY A 173 -0.56 -6.60 16.98
C GLY A 173 -1.60 -5.95 16.06
N ASP A 174 -2.86 -5.94 16.47
CA ASP A 174 -3.95 -5.30 15.72
C ASP A 174 -3.77 -3.77 15.67
N LEU A 175 -3.33 -3.14 16.77
CA LEU A 175 -2.99 -1.71 16.79
C LEU A 175 -1.83 -1.38 15.85
N LEU A 176 -0.75 -2.17 15.85
CA LEU A 176 0.39 -1.96 14.94
C LEU A 176 0.01 -2.18 13.48
N ALA A 177 -0.89 -3.12 13.20
CA ALA A 177 -1.45 -3.33 11.87
C ALA A 177 -2.23 -2.10 11.39
N LEU A 178 -3.06 -1.53 12.26
CA LEU A 178 -3.82 -0.31 11.96
C LEU A 178 -2.89 0.89 11.72
N LEU A 179 -1.85 1.07 12.55
CA LEU A 179 -0.83 2.09 12.34
C LEU A 179 -0.08 1.89 11.02
N SER A 180 0.19 0.63 10.62
CA SER A 180 0.78 0.37 9.31
C SER A 180 -0.12 0.85 8.17
N GLY A 181 -1.44 0.78 8.32
CA GLY A 181 -2.43 1.34 7.39
C GLY A 181 -2.34 2.86 7.25
N ILE A 182 -2.05 3.59 8.33
CA ILE A 182 -1.82 5.05 8.28
C ILE A 182 -0.56 5.37 7.48
N PHE A 183 0.55 4.67 7.72
CA PHE A 183 1.77 4.83 6.93
C PHE A 183 1.55 4.44 5.47
N TYR A 184 0.74 3.41 5.21
CA TYR A 184 0.39 3.00 3.85
C TYR A 184 -0.43 4.07 3.13
N ALA A 185 -1.36 4.73 3.83
CA ALA A 185 -2.05 5.92 3.32
C ALA A 185 -1.06 7.03 2.95
N GLY A 186 -0.03 7.25 3.77
CA GLY A 186 1.05 8.19 3.47
C GLY A 186 1.77 7.88 2.16
N VAL A 187 2.08 6.61 1.88
CA VAL A 187 2.69 6.19 0.60
C VAL A 187 1.79 6.55 -0.58
N PHE A 188 0.48 6.30 -0.49
CA PHE A 188 -0.45 6.64 -1.58
C PHE A 188 -0.63 8.13 -1.77
N MET A 189 -0.72 8.90 -0.67
CA MET A 189 -0.89 10.36 -0.75
C MET A 189 0.29 11.02 -1.45
N LEU A 190 1.50 10.58 -1.17
CA LEU A 190 2.71 11.16 -1.74
C LEU A 190 2.83 10.90 -3.24
N ASN A 191 2.36 9.74 -3.71
CA ASN A 191 2.29 9.43 -5.15
C ASN A 191 1.38 10.38 -5.95
N SER A 192 0.54 11.17 -5.26
CA SER A 192 -0.33 12.18 -5.88
C SER A 192 0.35 13.53 -6.08
N PHE A 193 1.55 13.74 -5.55
CA PHE A 193 2.28 14.99 -5.74
C PHE A 193 3.16 14.92 -7.00
N GLU A 194 3.11 15.96 -7.85
CA GLU A 194 3.85 16.04 -9.11
C GLU A 194 5.37 15.82 -9.01
N LYS A 195 5.95 16.08 -7.83
CA LYS A 195 7.38 15.92 -7.57
C LYS A 195 7.77 14.53 -7.06
N ASP A 196 6.80 13.67 -6.80
CA ASP A 196 7.09 12.34 -6.30
C ASP A 196 7.56 11.38 -7.42
N ASP A 197 8.20 10.32 -6.97
CA ASP A 197 8.56 9.16 -7.77
C ASP A 197 8.41 7.92 -6.90
N ALA A 198 7.30 7.22 -7.11
CA ALA A 198 6.93 6.05 -6.33
C ALA A 198 8.03 4.99 -6.27
N LEU A 199 8.75 4.78 -7.38
CA LEU A 199 9.83 3.79 -7.43
C LEU A 199 11.03 4.22 -6.58
N SER A 200 11.39 5.52 -6.60
CA SER A 200 12.44 6.07 -5.73
C SER A 200 12.07 5.98 -4.26
N SER A 201 10.83 6.34 -3.90
CA SER A 201 10.32 6.26 -2.51
C SER A 201 10.37 4.84 -1.98
N VAL A 202 9.89 3.87 -2.77
CA VAL A 202 9.93 2.45 -2.42
C VAL A 202 11.38 1.96 -2.28
N PHE A 203 12.24 2.27 -3.24
CA PHE A 203 13.65 1.87 -3.22
C PHE A 203 14.38 2.37 -1.97
N PHE A 204 14.29 3.67 -1.67
CA PHE A 204 14.95 4.24 -0.51
C PHE A 204 14.37 3.75 0.81
N GLY A 205 13.07 3.53 0.90
CA GLY A 205 12.43 2.96 2.09
C GLY A 205 12.88 1.52 2.36
N GLN A 206 12.93 0.67 1.33
CA GLN A 206 13.44 -0.70 1.45
C GLN A 206 14.94 -0.72 1.78
N LEU A 207 15.72 0.14 1.12
CA LEU A 207 17.17 0.24 1.38
C LEU A 207 17.43 0.67 2.81
N ALA A 208 16.72 1.67 3.33
CA ALA A 208 16.86 2.12 4.72
C ALA A 208 16.53 0.98 5.70
N CYS A 209 15.38 0.31 5.55
CA CYS A 209 15.03 -0.84 6.39
C CYS A 209 16.07 -1.96 6.29
N GLY A 210 16.57 -2.23 5.08
CA GLY A 210 17.62 -3.21 4.87
C GLY A 210 18.89 -2.88 5.64
N ILE A 211 19.40 -1.66 5.50
CA ILE A 211 20.65 -1.23 6.17
C ILE A 211 20.49 -1.25 7.70
N PHE A 212 19.41 -0.68 8.24
CA PHE A 212 19.25 -0.52 9.69
C PHE A 212 18.85 -1.81 10.41
N LEU A 213 18.09 -2.69 9.76
CA LEU A 213 17.53 -3.87 10.43
C LEU A 213 18.23 -5.19 10.07
N SER A 214 18.97 -5.28 8.94
CA SER A 214 19.66 -6.52 8.57
C SER A 214 20.72 -6.99 9.59
N PRO A 215 21.40 -6.11 10.39
CA PRO A 215 22.29 -6.60 11.42
C PRO A 215 21.62 -7.48 12.48
N LEU A 216 20.30 -7.36 12.64
CA LEU A 216 19.53 -8.22 13.55
C LEU A 216 19.49 -9.69 13.09
N VAL A 217 19.68 -9.95 11.80
CA VAL A 217 19.77 -11.31 11.24
C VAL A 217 20.93 -12.08 11.87
N LEU A 218 22.03 -11.40 12.25
CA LEU A 218 23.19 -12.03 12.90
C LEU A 218 22.87 -12.61 14.29
N ARG A 219 21.73 -12.23 14.86
CA ARG A 219 21.25 -12.77 16.14
C ARG A 219 20.35 -13.98 15.99
N GLU A 220 19.98 -14.33 14.78
CA GLU A 220 19.14 -15.49 14.50
C GLU A 220 19.99 -16.76 14.46
N SER A 221 19.36 -17.88 14.83
CA SER A 221 20.04 -19.18 14.94
C SER A 221 19.59 -20.22 13.92
N VAL A 222 18.42 -19.98 13.26
CA VAL A 222 17.80 -20.96 12.36
C VAL A 222 18.03 -20.56 10.91
N PHE A 223 19.04 -21.15 10.27
CA PHE A 223 19.41 -20.92 8.86
C PHE A 223 19.25 -22.18 8.02
N THR A 224 18.09 -22.83 8.13
CA THR A 224 17.77 -23.99 7.29
C THR A 224 17.43 -23.56 5.86
N ALA A 225 17.64 -24.45 4.88
CA ALA A 225 17.34 -24.17 3.48
C ALA A 225 15.87 -23.70 3.25
N PRO A 226 14.83 -24.29 3.87
CA PRO A 226 13.47 -23.77 3.75
C PRO A 226 13.27 -22.34 4.28
N VAL A 227 13.93 -22.01 5.40
CA VAL A 227 13.86 -20.66 5.99
C VAL A 227 14.54 -19.64 5.07
N LEU A 228 15.73 -19.94 4.58
CA LEU A 228 16.44 -19.07 3.65
C LEU A 228 15.68 -18.90 2.33
N LEU A 229 15.08 -19.96 1.81
CA LEU A 229 14.22 -19.88 0.62
C LEU A 229 12.98 -19.00 0.89
N ALA A 230 12.33 -19.16 2.04
CA ALA A 230 11.19 -18.33 2.42
C ALA A 230 11.57 -16.85 2.53
N VAL A 231 12.71 -16.52 3.14
CA VAL A 231 13.24 -15.15 3.23
C VAL A 231 13.55 -14.59 1.84
N PHE A 232 14.18 -15.41 0.97
CA PHE A 232 14.49 -15.00 -0.40
C PHE A 232 13.22 -14.72 -1.20
N VAL A 233 12.25 -15.62 -1.18
CA VAL A 233 10.96 -15.43 -1.88
C VAL A 233 10.21 -14.22 -1.32
N LEU A 234 10.23 -14.04 -0.01
CA LEU A 234 9.62 -12.89 0.66
C LEU A 234 10.25 -11.57 0.19
N GLY A 235 11.57 -11.50 0.08
CA GLY A 235 12.27 -10.29 -0.37
C GLY A 235 12.19 -10.08 -1.88
N ALA A 236 12.50 -11.12 -2.68
CA ALA A 236 12.61 -11.00 -4.13
C ALA A 236 11.24 -10.93 -4.82
N VAL A 237 10.30 -11.80 -4.43
CA VAL A 237 9.02 -11.93 -5.12
C VAL A 237 7.96 -11.07 -4.44
N GLN A 238 7.72 -11.29 -3.14
CA GLN A 238 6.62 -10.66 -2.41
C GLN A 238 6.81 -9.14 -2.25
N VAL A 239 8.06 -8.67 -2.12
CA VAL A 239 8.35 -7.23 -2.02
C VAL A 239 8.95 -6.71 -3.34
N GLY A 240 10.08 -7.22 -3.77
CA GLY A 240 10.84 -6.69 -4.91
C GLY A 240 10.04 -6.67 -6.21
N LEU A 241 9.68 -7.84 -6.73
CA LEU A 241 8.90 -7.96 -7.96
C LEU A 241 7.49 -7.38 -7.83
N ALA A 242 6.83 -7.58 -6.67
CA ALA A 242 5.51 -7.06 -6.45
C ALA A 242 5.46 -5.53 -6.59
N TYR A 243 6.40 -4.79 -5.99
CA TYR A 243 6.45 -3.34 -6.14
C TYR A 243 6.84 -2.89 -7.54
N ILE A 244 7.71 -3.62 -8.25
CA ILE A 244 8.01 -3.35 -9.67
C ILE A 244 6.74 -3.50 -10.51
N PHE A 245 6.00 -4.60 -10.35
CA PHE A 245 4.74 -4.80 -11.05
C PHE A 245 3.70 -3.75 -10.67
N PHE A 246 3.55 -3.44 -9.39
CA PHE A 246 2.60 -2.45 -8.92
C PHE A 246 2.88 -1.05 -9.48
N THR A 247 4.11 -0.56 -9.35
CA THR A 247 4.50 0.76 -9.87
C THR A 247 4.42 0.84 -11.38
N THR A 248 4.67 -0.26 -12.09
CA THR A 248 4.52 -0.33 -13.55
C THR A 248 3.05 -0.38 -13.94
N GLY A 249 2.26 -1.20 -13.26
CA GLY A 249 0.85 -1.41 -13.57
C GLY A 249 0.00 -0.15 -13.36
N THR A 250 0.23 0.56 -12.27
CA THR A 250 -0.50 1.80 -11.93
C THR A 250 -0.23 2.97 -12.88
N LYS A 251 0.80 2.90 -13.73
CA LYS A 251 1.01 3.86 -14.82
C LYS A 251 -0.01 3.70 -15.96
N TYR A 252 -0.55 2.50 -16.15
CA TYR A 252 -1.38 2.14 -17.31
C TYR A 252 -2.80 1.70 -16.93
N THR A 253 -3.09 1.57 -15.63
CA THR A 253 -4.39 1.15 -15.12
C THR A 253 -5.00 2.31 -14.34
N ASP A 254 -6.28 2.56 -14.54
CA ASP A 254 -6.95 3.59 -13.76
C ASP A 254 -6.98 3.22 -12.27
N PRO A 255 -6.96 4.21 -11.36
CA PRO A 255 -6.84 3.97 -9.92
C PRO A 255 -7.93 3.07 -9.34
N VAL A 256 -9.14 3.11 -9.90
CA VAL A 256 -10.27 2.26 -9.42
C VAL A 256 -10.04 0.82 -9.77
N THR A 257 -9.72 0.53 -11.03
CA THR A 257 -9.42 -0.83 -11.48
C THR A 257 -8.23 -1.39 -10.69
N ALA A 258 -7.18 -0.60 -10.50
CA ALA A 258 -6.03 -1.00 -9.68
C ALA A 258 -6.42 -1.30 -8.22
N SER A 259 -7.26 -0.46 -7.61
CA SER A 259 -7.76 -0.64 -6.24
C SER A 259 -8.61 -1.91 -6.09
N ILE A 260 -9.51 -2.18 -7.05
CA ILE A 260 -10.35 -3.40 -7.04
C ILE A 260 -9.48 -4.66 -7.16
N ILE A 261 -8.50 -4.67 -8.07
CA ILE A 261 -7.59 -5.81 -8.23
C ILE A 261 -6.75 -6.01 -6.97
N ASN A 262 -6.26 -4.93 -6.39
CA ASN A 262 -5.44 -5.00 -5.18
C ASN A 262 -6.23 -5.49 -3.95
N ALA A 263 -7.56 -5.38 -3.96
CA ALA A 263 -8.42 -5.96 -2.93
C ALA A 263 -8.43 -7.51 -2.91
N LEU A 264 -7.80 -8.16 -3.90
CA LEU A 264 -7.53 -9.61 -3.85
C LEU A 264 -6.54 -9.97 -2.73
N GLU A 265 -5.58 -9.11 -2.43
CA GLU A 265 -4.57 -9.40 -1.39
C GLU A 265 -5.18 -9.68 -0.02
N PRO A 266 -6.03 -8.81 0.57
CA PRO A 266 -6.65 -9.07 1.87
C PRO A 266 -7.61 -10.26 1.87
N ILE A 267 -8.02 -10.75 0.72
CA ILE A 267 -8.83 -11.97 0.59
C ILE A 267 -7.94 -13.21 0.49
N LEU A 268 -6.95 -13.19 -0.41
CA LEU A 268 -6.10 -14.34 -0.68
C LEU A 268 -5.10 -14.62 0.45
N ASN A 269 -4.56 -13.58 1.10
CA ASN A 269 -3.57 -13.76 2.15
C ASN A 269 -4.09 -14.62 3.32
N PRO A 270 -5.25 -14.34 3.97
CA PRO A 270 -5.79 -15.21 5.01
C PRO A 270 -6.12 -16.61 4.52
N ILE A 271 -6.60 -16.76 3.28
CA ILE A 271 -6.90 -18.08 2.70
C ILE A 271 -5.63 -18.90 2.56
N LEU A 272 -4.56 -18.32 2.02
CA LEU A 272 -3.26 -19.00 1.91
C LEU A 272 -2.73 -19.42 3.28
N VAL A 273 -2.81 -18.54 4.28
CA VAL A 273 -2.37 -18.86 5.65
C VAL A 273 -3.24 -19.95 6.28
N ALA A 274 -4.55 -19.93 6.06
CA ALA A 274 -5.45 -20.97 6.57
C ALA A 274 -5.16 -22.34 5.93
N VAL A 275 -4.97 -22.39 4.61
CA VAL A 275 -4.72 -23.63 3.87
C VAL A 275 -3.36 -24.25 4.18
N PHE A 276 -2.29 -23.43 4.23
CA PHE A 276 -0.92 -23.94 4.34
C PHE A 276 -0.36 -23.91 5.77
N TYR A 277 -0.90 -23.08 6.65
CA TYR A 277 -0.41 -22.93 8.02
C TYR A 277 -1.45 -23.30 9.09
N GLY A 278 -2.71 -23.50 8.73
CA GLY A 278 -3.81 -23.84 9.66
C GLY A 278 -4.26 -22.69 10.57
N ALA A 279 -3.72 -21.48 10.39
CA ALA A 279 -4.10 -20.31 11.21
C ALA A 279 -5.30 -19.58 10.58
N MET A 280 -6.44 -19.63 11.25
CA MET A 280 -7.68 -19.00 10.82
C MET A 280 -7.94 -17.68 11.55
N LEU A 281 -8.73 -16.81 10.94
CA LEU A 281 -9.33 -15.66 11.61
C LEU A 281 -10.27 -16.14 12.72
N GLY A 282 -10.31 -15.43 13.82
CA GLY A 282 -11.33 -15.64 14.83
C GLY A 282 -12.71 -15.26 14.30
N ARG A 283 -13.76 -15.68 14.99
CA ARG A 283 -15.15 -15.47 14.52
C ARG A 283 -15.51 -14.00 14.42
N LEU A 284 -15.14 -13.21 15.43
CA LEU A 284 -15.44 -11.77 15.47
C LEU A 284 -14.56 -11.01 14.47
N SER A 285 -13.28 -11.39 14.32
CA SER A 285 -12.39 -10.84 13.28
C SER A 285 -12.88 -11.15 11.87
N LEU A 286 -13.48 -12.32 11.63
CA LEU A 286 -14.08 -12.64 10.33
C LEU A 286 -15.27 -11.71 10.00
N VAL A 287 -16.14 -11.46 10.98
CA VAL A 287 -17.24 -10.47 10.83
C VAL A 287 -16.65 -9.07 10.57
N GLY A 288 -15.66 -8.67 11.37
CA GLY A 288 -14.95 -7.39 11.18
C GLY A 288 -14.32 -7.26 9.79
N ALA A 289 -13.71 -8.33 9.28
CA ALA A 289 -13.13 -8.38 7.94
C ALA A 289 -14.17 -8.08 6.84
N VAL A 290 -15.34 -8.74 6.91
CA VAL A 290 -16.43 -8.50 5.95
C VAL A 290 -16.91 -7.06 6.04
N ILE A 291 -17.07 -6.51 7.23
CA ILE A 291 -17.50 -5.11 7.43
C ILE A 291 -16.46 -4.13 6.87
N VAL A 292 -15.17 -4.31 7.19
CA VAL A 292 -14.08 -3.44 6.68
C VAL A 292 -14.03 -3.48 5.16
N LEU A 293 -14.03 -4.68 4.57
CA LEU A 293 -13.98 -4.83 3.11
C LEU A 293 -15.21 -4.22 2.43
N ALA A 294 -16.40 -4.39 3.02
CA ALA A 294 -17.64 -3.79 2.52
C ALA A 294 -17.56 -2.24 2.55
N GLY A 295 -17.05 -1.66 3.65
CA GLY A 295 -16.86 -0.21 3.77
C GLY A 295 -15.84 0.34 2.77
N ILE A 296 -14.73 -0.34 2.55
CA ILE A 296 -13.72 0.02 1.56
C ILE A 296 -14.30 -0.07 0.13
N LEU A 297 -15.00 -1.16 -0.17
CA LEU A 297 -15.63 -1.36 -1.48
C LEU A 297 -16.70 -0.30 -1.74
N TYR A 298 -17.54 0.01 -0.75
CA TYR A 298 -18.54 1.07 -0.84
C TYR A 298 -17.89 2.43 -1.17
N TYR A 299 -16.78 2.78 -0.49
CA TYR A 299 -16.03 4.01 -0.78
C TYR A 299 -15.48 4.03 -2.21
N ASN A 300 -14.86 2.93 -2.65
CA ASN A 300 -14.26 2.84 -3.98
C ASN A 300 -15.30 2.93 -5.12
N LEU A 301 -16.52 2.45 -4.89
CA LEU A 301 -17.59 2.46 -5.91
C LEU A 301 -18.36 3.77 -5.95
N HIS A 302 -18.53 4.46 -4.83
CA HIS A 302 -19.43 5.62 -4.70
C HIS A 302 -18.73 6.91 -4.30
N GLY A 303 -17.46 6.88 -3.88
CA GLY A 303 -16.69 8.06 -3.49
C GLY A 303 -16.49 9.00 -4.69
N LYS A 304 -16.62 10.30 -4.46
CA LYS A 304 -16.28 11.31 -5.45
C LYS A 304 -14.76 11.34 -5.62
N ARG A 305 -14.35 11.33 -6.86
CA ARG A 305 -12.96 11.46 -7.26
C ARG A 305 -12.56 12.91 -7.41
#